data_835aabcbea4f3c72660b16485566243f
#
_entry.id   835aabcbea4f3c72660b16485566243f
#
_cell.length_a   1.000
_cell.length_b   1.000
_cell.length_c   1.000
_cell.angle_alpha   90.00
_cell.angle_beta   90.00
_cell.angle_gamma   90.00
#
_symmetry.space_group_name_H-M   'P 1'
#
loop_
_entity.id
_entity.type
_entity.pdbx_description
1 polymer ?
#
loop_
_entity_poly.entity_id
_entity_poly.type
_entity_poly.pdbx_seq_one_letter_code
_entity_poly.pdbx_strand_id
1 'polypeptide(L)'
;MKQRDFDEYLEDLEELVNVDSFTGDTRGLNAMAGILADKYERAGLFTHVEYQGDRGLAHVTASTADPETLPKDVEKPYDVMFVGHFDTVFEPGTAAERPFSIEGDRAMGPGVADMKGGLLLAFYLTMELKERYPDMNILIVNNGDEEGGSPASGRSLTDISKKARYAFVMEPGRINGGFVRSRKGVEEIRIRFRGKAAHAGIEPEKGVNAITEAAMWIPKLHKLNEPEKGITLNVDVIRGGTVSNVIAEECELVFDSRFLTREDKDRIEDGVFDLMDNPFDSRVSTEFIKLSEFPPMVMTEQSAEMIHVIEEESKKLGYDPIFLDVAGASDASLVSSAGTPVIDACGPWGDGFHTENEYILIHTVKERFDVLIAAIERLTGRIAD
;
A
#
# COMPACT_ATOMS: atom_id res chain seq x y z
N MET A 1 -22.30 13.57 -6.12
CA MET A 1 -21.80 13.44 -7.52
C MET A 1 -22.95 13.69 -8.50
N LYS A 2 -22.74 14.55 -9.52
CA LYS A 2 -23.74 14.83 -10.58
C LYS A 2 -23.86 13.58 -11.48
N GLN A 3 -25.05 13.33 -12.08
CA GLN A 3 -25.27 12.13 -12.92
C GLN A 3 -24.31 12.07 -14.10
N ARG A 4 -24.05 13.19 -14.77
CA ARG A 4 -23.12 13.27 -15.88
C ARG A 4 -21.71 12.83 -15.48
N ASP A 5 -21.21 13.30 -14.33
CA ASP A 5 -19.87 12.97 -13.82
C ASP A 5 -19.77 11.50 -13.43
N PHE A 6 -20.90 10.92 -13.00
CA PHE A 6 -20.98 9.49 -12.69
C PHE A 6 -20.95 8.61 -13.96
N ASP A 7 -21.64 9.03 -15.03
CA ASP A 7 -21.60 8.32 -16.31
C ASP A 7 -20.19 8.39 -16.92
N GLU A 8 -19.55 9.57 -16.89
CA GLU A 8 -18.16 9.77 -17.32
C GLU A 8 -17.17 8.93 -16.46
N TYR A 9 -17.41 8.81 -15.14
CA TYR A 9 -16.59 7.97 -14.27
C TYR A 9 -16.60 6.50 -14.71
N LEU A 10 -17.76 5.95 -15.12
CA LEU A 10 -17.84 4.57 -15.58
C LEU A 10 -17.16 4.35 -16.93
N GLU A 11 -17.26 5.31 -17.86
CA GLU A 11 -16.54 5.30 -19.13
C GLU A 11 -15.02 5.34 -18.93
N ASP A 12 -14.54 6.23 -18.06
CA ASP A 12 -13.13 6.32 -17.68
C ASP A 12 -12.63 5.05 -16.99
N LEU A 13 -13.48 4.43 -16.14
CA LEU A 13 -13.14 3.20 -15.46
C LEU A 13 -12.98 2.03 -16.44
N GLU A 14 -13.84 1.94 -17.43
CA GLU A 14 -13.70 0.99 -18.53
C GLU A 14 -12.38 1.19 -19.28
N GLU A 15 -12.00 2.45 -19.58
CA GLU A 15 -10.71 2.75 -20.21
C GLU A 15 -9.54 2.24 -19.40
N LEU A 16 -9.49 2.56 -18.08
CA LEU A 16 -8.36 2.16 -17.23
C LEU A 16 -8.32 0.65 -17.00
N VAL A 17 -9.47 0.00 -16.78
CA VAL A 17 -9.54 -1.45 -16.51
C VAL A 17 -9.09 -2.26 -17.72
N ASN A 18 -9.39 -1.79 -18.93
CA ASN A 18 -9.00 -2.45 -20.18
C ASN A 18 -7.52 -2.24 -20.57
N VAL A 19 -6.71 -1.62 -19.70
CA VAL A 19 -5.25 -1.48 -19.87
C VAL A 19 -4.54 -2.30 -18.82
N ASP A 20 -3.66 -3.23 -19.27
CA ASP A 20 -2.81 -4.00 -18.37
C ASP A 20 -1.80 -3.09 -17.65
N SER A 21 -1.66 -3.24 -16.34
CA SER A 21 -0.74 -2.49 -15.49
C SER A 21 -0.08 -3.38 -14.42
N PHE A 22 0.46 -4.52 -14.84
CA PHE A 22 1.14 -5.46 -13.95
C PHE A 22 2.40 -4.85 -13.31
N THR A 23 2.58 -4.99 -12.01
CA THR A 23 3.73 -4.47 -11.25
C THR A 23 5.09 -4.89 -11.85
N GLY A 24 5.15 -6.04 -12.49
CA GLY A 24 6.34 -6.55 -13.19
C GLY A 24 6.58 -5.94 -14.58
N ASP A 25 5.57 -5.32 -15.19
CA ASP A 25 5.63 -4.81 -16.58
C ASP A 25 5.79 -3.28 -16.63
N THR A 26 7.03 -2.81 -16.68
CA THR A 26 7.34 -1.36 -16.81
C THR A 26 6.65 -0.70 -18.01
N ARG A 27 6.43 -1.42 -19.11
CA ARG A 27 5.80 -0.85 -20.30
C ARG A 27 4.31 -0.58 -20.07
N GLY A 28 3.59 -1.56 -19.51
CA GLY A 28 2.18 -1.39 -19.15
C GLY A 28 1.97 -0.29 -18.11
N LEU A 29 2.83 -0.28 -17.08
CA LEU A 29 2.82 0.76 -16.04
C LEU A 29 3.03 2.16 -16.60
N ASN A 30 4.04 2.35 -17.44
CA ASN A 30 4.30 3.66 -18.05
C ASN A 30 3.20 4.09 -19.03
N ALA A 31 2.53 3.14 -19.69
CA ALA A 31 1.36 3.44 -20.51
C ALA A 31 0.17 3.92 -19.65
N MET A 32 -0.13 3.25 -18.54
CA MET A 32 -1.16 3.65 -17.60
C MET A 32 -0.87 5.03 -17.00
N ALA A 33 0.38 5.27 -16.59
CA ALA A 33 0.80 6.58 -16.09
C ALA A 33 0.58 7.70 -17.13
N GLY A 34 0.84 7.42 -18.43
CA GLY A 34 0.58 8.34 -19.52
C GLY A 34 -0.92 8.68 -19.66
N ILE A 35 -1.80 7.68 -19.56
CA ILE A 35 -3.26 7.89 -19.62
C ILE A 35 -3.72 8.79 -18.46
N LEU A 36 -3.27 8.52 -17.23
CA LEU A 36 -3.60 9.32 -16.05
C LEU A 36 -3.07 10.75 -16.19
N ALA A 37 -1.82 10.92 -16.62
CA ALA A 37 -1.21 12.23 -16.80
C ALA A 37 -1.98 13.07 -17.84
N ASP A 38 -2.30 12.49 -19.01
CA ASP A 38 -3.09 13.13 -20.05
C ASP A 38 -4.48 13.57 -19.53
N LYS A 39 -5.13 12.72 -18.73
CA LYS A 39 -6.42 13.03 -18.12
C LYS A 39 -6.33 14.24 -17.18
N TYR A 40 -5.32 14.26 -16.32
CA TYR A 40 -5.10 15.35 -15.36
C TYR A 40 -4.74 16.67 -16.06
N GLU A 41 -3.89 16.63 -17.07
CA GLU A 41 -3.53 17.81 -17.87
C GLU A 41 -4.73 18.40 -18.61
N ARG A 42 -5.56 17.58 -19.26
CA ARG A 42 -6.79 18.01 -19.92
C ARG A 42 -7.80 18.65 -18.96
N ALA A 43 -7.80 18.21 -17.69
CA ALA A 43 -8.62 18.80 -16.64
C ALA A 43 -8.02 20.09 -16.04
N GLY A 44 -6.87 20.54 -16.55
CA GLY A 44 -6.19 21.76 -16.11
C GLY A 44 -5.58 21.62 -14.71
N LEU A 45 -5.06 20.45 -14.38
CA LEU A 45 -4.22 20.22 -13.20
C LEU A 45 -2.75 20.38 -13.59
N PHE A 46 -1.95 20.84 -12.65
CA PHE A 46 -0.48 20.87 -12.77
C PHE A 46 0.05 19.46 -12.58
N THR A 47 0.40 18.81 -13.68
CA THR A 47 0.76 17.39 -13.71
C THR A 47 2.25 17.21 -13.92
N HIS A 48 2.84 16.25 -13.21
CA HIS A 48 4.23 15.88 -13.34
C HIS A 48 4.36 14.35 -13.35
N VAL A 49 5.15 13.82 -14.28
CA VAL A 49 5.50 12.40 -14.36
C VAL A 49 6.98 12.25 -14.02
N GLU A 50 7.28 11.53 -12.96
CA GLU A 50 8.65 11.22 -12.53
C GLU A 50 8.94 9.74 -12.77
N TYR A 51 10.14 9.45 -13.29
CA TYR A 51 10.58 8.07 -13.50
C TYR A 51 11.58 7.69 -12.42
N GLN A 52 11.24 6.63 -11.66
CA GLN A 52 11.98 6.25 -10.46
C GLN A 52 12.47 4.80 -10.52
N GLY A 53 13.47 4.50 -9.67
CA GLY A 53 14.09 3.18 -9.58
C GLY A 53 14.89 2.77 -10.83
N ASP A 54 15.57 1.63 -10.75
CA ASP A 54 16.43 1.13 -11.82
C ASP A 54 15.65 0.75 -13.09
N ARG A 55 14.36 0.47 -12.97
CA ARG A 55 13.47 0.11 -14.09
C ARG A 55 12.82 1.32 -14.75
N GLY A 56 12.98 2.53 -14.22
CA GLY A 56 12.33 3.73 -14.76
C GLY A 56 10.81 3.64 -14.70
N LEU A 57 10.26 3.31 -13.54
CA LEU A 57 8.82 3.28 -13.30
C LEU A 57 8.28 4.69 -13.19
N ALA A 58 7.22 4.98 -13.95
CA ALA A 58 6.54 6.27 -13.90
C ALA A 58 5.71 6.40 -12.61
N HIS A 59 5.79 7.56 -11.98
CA HIS A 59 4.92 8.02 -10.91
C HIS A 59 4.29 9.34 -11.33
N VAL A 60 3.01 9.52 -11.05
CA VAL A 60 2.24 10.68 -11.50
C VAL A 60 1.80 11.50 -10.30
N THR A 61 2.12 12.77 -10.31
CA THR A 61 1.53 13.75 -9.38
C THR A 61 0.74 14.78 -10.15
N ALA A 62 -0.40 15.20 -9.58
CA ALA A 62 -1.20 16.27 -10.15
C ALA A 62 -1.75 17.16 -9.03
N SER A 63 -1.82 18.46 -9.24
CA SER A 63 -2.30 19.40 -8.24
C SER A 63 -3.16 20.51 -8.82
N THR A 64 -4.05 21.05 -7.99
CA THR A 64 -4.90 22.20 -8.35
C THR A 64 -4.12 23.52 -8.36
N ALA A 65 -3.03 23.60 -7.58
CA ALA A 65 -2.12 24.73 -7.52
C ALA A 65 -0.79 24.39 -8.20
N ASP A 66 -0.17 25.39 -8.84
CA ASP A 66 1.18 25.26 -9.39
C ASP A 66 2.19 25.04 -8.24
N PRO A 67 2.88 23.88 -8.18
CA PRO A 67 3.83 23.57 -7.12
C PRO A 67 4.99 24.59 -7.00
N GLU A 68 5.33 25.26 -8.10
CA GLU A 68 6.42 26.26 -8.10
C GLU A 68 5.99 27.59 -7.44
N THR A 69 4.69 27.86 -7.39
CA THR A 69 4.11 29.07 -6.82
C THR A 69 3.67 28.93 -5.37
N LEU A 70 3.65 27.70 -4.85
CA LEU A 70 3.28 27.45 -3.46
C LEU A 70 4.25 28.14 -2.48
N PRO A 71 3.74 28.73 -1.37
CA PRO A 71 4.58 29.38 -0.38
C PRO A 71 5.60 28.41 0.24
N LYS A 72 6.88 28.76 0.15
CA LYS A 72 7.98 27.90 0.64
C LYS A 72 8.14 27.93 2.17
N ASP A 73 7.54 28.91 2.83
CA ASP A 73 7.49 29.08 4.28
C ASP A 73 6.30 28.39 4.93
N VAL A 74 5.37 27.81 4.15
CA VAL A 74 4.26 27.01 4.62
C VAL A 74 4.67 25.53 4.59
N GLU A 75 4.70 24.90 5.75
CA GLU A 75 5.12 23.51 5.91
C GLU A 75 4.19 22.55 5.17
N LYS A 76 2.86 22.78 5.27
CA LYS A 76 1.83 21.96 4.65
C LYS A 76 0.99 22.79 3.67
N PRO A 77 1.51 23.03 2.45
CA PRO A 77 0.83 23.88 1.48
C PRO A 77 -0.39 23.23 0.80
N TYR A 78 -0.54 21.90 0.91
CA TYR A 78 -1.71 21.21 0.38
C TYR A 78 -2.74 20.96 1.51
N ASP A 79 -3.98 21.36 1.26
CA ASP A 79 -5.09 21.10 2.19
C ASP A 79 -5.43 19.63 2.27
N VAL A 80 -5.45 18.96 1.09
CA VAL A 80 -5.79 17.54 0.95
C VAL A 80 -4.84 16.86 -0.04
N MET A 81 -4.52 15.61 0.26
CA MET A 81 -3.81 14.71 -0.63
C MET A 81 -4.62 13.43 -0.84
N PHE A 82 -4.79 13.04 -2.10
CA PHE A 82 -5.28 11.73 -2.50
C PHE A 82 -4.11 10.87 -2.95
N VAL A 83 -4.03 9.65 -2.43
CA VAL A 83 -2.97 8.69 -2.77
C VAL A 83 -3.59 7.44 -3.34
N GLY A 84 -2.99 6.90 -4.39
CA GLY A 84 -3.38 5.62 -4.95
C GLY A 84 -2.32 5.05 -5.89
N HIS A 85 -2.46 3.78 -6.21
CA HIS A 85 -1.58 3.08 -7.14
C HIS A 85 -2.33 2.64 -8.40
N PHE A 86 -1.60 2.54 -9.50
CA PHE A 86 -2.16 2.09 -10.78
C PHE A 86 -1.60 0.74 -11.23
N ASP A 87 -0.65 0.17 -10.48
CA ASP A 87 -0.21 -1.20 -10.71
C ASP A 87 -1.21 -2.23 -10.18
N THR A 88 -1.11 -3.43 -10.69
CA THR A 88 -1.95 -4.57 -10.30
C THR A 88 -1.12 -5.85 -10.27
N VAL A 89 -1.64 -6.87 -9.59
CA VAL A 89 -1.03 -8.22 -9.57
C VAL A 89 -1.31 -9.04 -10.84
N PHE A 90 -2.11 -8.53 -11.77
CA PHE A 90 -2.55 -9.29 -12.94
C PHE A 90 -1.55 -9.22 -14.09
N GLU A 91 -1.14 -10.39 -14.58
CA GLU A 91 -0.20 -10.54 -15.69
C GLU A 91 -0.69 -9.86 -16.99
N PRO A 92 0.24 -9.39 -17.85
CA PRO A 92 -0.11 -8.81 -19.15
C PRO A 92 -0.96 -9.75 -20.01
N GLY A 93 -2.01 -9.20 -20.62
CA GLY A 93 -3.01 -9.93 -21.40
C GLY A 93 -4.31 -10.18 -20.62
N THR A 94 -4.29 -10.03 -19.30
CA THR A 94 -5.47 -10.28 -18.47
C THR A 94 -6.63 -9.33 -18.81
N ALA A 95 -6.36 -8.05 -19.11
CA ALA A 95 -7.39 -7.10 -19.50
C ALA A 95 -8.10 -7.50 -20.80
N ALA A 96 -7.40 -8.12 -21.76
CA ALA A 96 -8.00 -8.64 -22.99
C ALA A 96 -8.82 -9.94 -22.76
N GLU A 97 -8.41 -10.76 -21.80
CA GLU A 97 -9.12 -12.01 -21.45
C GLU A 97 -10.37 -11.75 -20.59
N ARG A 98 -10.29 -10.76 -19.70
CA ARG A 98 -11.33 -10.35 -18.76
C ARG A 98 -11.56 -8.84 -18.82
N PRO A 99 -12.09 -8.31 -19.95
CA PRO A 99 -12.30 -6.87 -20.09
C PRO A 99 -13.32 -6.37 -19.06
N PHE A 100 -13.34 -5.06 -18.88
CA PHE A 100 -14.35 -4.40 -18.06
C PHE A 100 -15.77 -4.87 -18.44
N SER A 101 -16.56 -5.15 -17.44
CA SER A 101 -17.96 -5.54 -17.63
C SER A 101 -18.81 -5.07 -16.45
N ILE A 102 -20.11 -4.87 -16.71
CA ILE A 102 -21.10 -4.52 -15.69
C ILE A 102 -22.16 -5.60 -15.63
N GLU A 103 -22.36 -6.19 -14.43
CA GLU A 103 -23.43 -7.13 -14.13
C GLU A 103 -24.25 -6.64 -12.96
N GLY A 104 -25.44 -6.09 -13.23
CA GLY A 104 -26.29 -5.49 -12.21
C GLY A 104 -25.62 -4.28 -11.57
N ASP A 105 -25.31 -4.38 -10.29
CA ASP A 105 -24.61 -3.32 -9.52
C ASP A 105 -23.10 -3.57 -9.38
N ARG A 106 -22.55 -4.52 -10.14
CA ARG A 106 -21.11 -4.82 -10.11
C ARG A 106 -20.43 -4.38 -11.38
N ALA A 107 -19.36 -3.61 -11.24
CA ALA A 107 -18.37 -3.43 -12.28
C ALA A 107 -17.18 -4.34 -12.00
N MET A 108 -16.77 -5.13 -12.98
CA MET A 108 -15.76 -6.18 -12.89
C MET A 108 -14.64 -5.96 -13.89
N GLY A 109 -13.46 -6.48 -13.57
CA GLY A 109 -12.26 -6.46 -14.41
C GLY A 109 -10.98 -6.31 -13.58
N PRO A 110 -9.79 -6.49 -14.18
CA PRO A 110 -8.53 -6.49 -13.44
C PRO A 110 -8.18 -5.10 -12.87
N GLY A 111 -8.02 -5.03 -11.55
CA GLY A 111 -7.73 -3.79 -10.83
C GLY A 111 -8.91 -2.82 -10.75
N VAL A 112 -10.14 -3.27 -11.04
CA VAL A 112 -11.33 -2.41 -10.96
C VAL A 112 -11.58 -1.89 -9.56
N ALA A 113 -11.30 -2.71 -8.55
CA ALA A 113 -11.39 -2.33 -7.14
C ALA A 113 -10.03 -1.92 -6.58
N ASP A 114 -8.98 -2.66 -6.93
CA ASP A 114 -7.62 -2.50 -6.42
C ASP A 114 -6.66 -2.01 -7.53
N MET A 115 -6.48 -0.65 -7.77
CA MET A 115 -7.41 0.31 -7.16
C MET A 115 -7.86 1.38 -8.18
N LYS A 116 -8.07 1.00 -9.48
CA LYS A 116 -8.42 1.94 -10.57
C LYS A 116 -9.71 2.73 -10.28
N GLY A 117 -10.71 2.09 -9.63
CA GLY A 117 -11.92 2.78 -9.19
C GLY A 117 -11.64 3.88 -8.17
N GLY A 118 -10.70 3.64 -7.25
CA GLY A 118 -10.25 4.64 -6.29
C GLY A 118 -9.51 5.81 -6.93
N LEU A 119 -8.63 5.53 -7.89
CA LEU A 119 -7.91 6.57 -8.64
C LEU A 119 -8.86 7.56 -9.32
N LEU A 120 -9.87 7.05 -10.00
CA LEU A 120 -10.87 7.89 -10.65
C LEU A 120 -11.75 8.63 -9.66
N LEU A 121 -12.11 8.00 -8.54
CA LEU A 121 -12.86 8.69 -7.48
C LEU A 121 -12.06 9.90 -6.96
N ALA A 122 -10.75 9.76 -6.73
CA ALA A 122 -9.85 10.87 -6.35
C ALA A 122 -9.87 12.02 -7.37
N PHE A 123 -9.83 11.67 -8.66
CA PHE A 123 -9.90 12.66 -9.73
C PHE A 123 -11.23 13.44 -9.70
N TYR A 124 -12.37 12.75 -9.63
CA TYR A 124 -13.68 13.41 -9.62
C TYR A 124 -13.93 14.22 -8.33
N LEU A 125 -13.43 13.76 -7.17
CA LEU A 125 -13.42 14.54 -5.94
C LEU A 125 -12.61 15.83 -6.10
N THR A 126 -11.42 15.73 -6.69
CA THR A 126 -10.55 16.89 -6.96
C THR A 126 -11.23 17.90 -7.87
N MET A 127 -11.90 17.46 -8.94
CA MET A 127 -12.59 18.35 -9.87
C MET A 127 -13.78 19.06 -9.23
N GLU A 128 -14.60 18.38 -8.45
CA GLU A 128 -15.72 18.98 -7.73
C GLU A 128 -15.22 19.99 -6.67
N LEU A 129 -14.19 19.65 -5.90
CA LEU A 129 -13.62 20.55 -4.89
C LEU A 129 -12.95 21.77 -5.54
N LYS A 130 -12.24 21.59 -6.66
CA LYS A 130 -11.65 22.70 -7.44
C LYS A 130 -12.71 23.65 -7.98
N GLU A 131 -13.86 23.12 -8.45
CA GLU A 131 -14.98 23.95 -8.91
C GLU A 131 -15.59 24.75 -7.76
N ARG A 132 -15.81 24.12 -6.59
CA ARG A 132 -16.40 24.76 -5.41
C ARG A 132 -15.46 25.75 -4.71
N TYR A 133 -14.17 25.36 -4.61
CA TYR A 133 -13.15 26.06 -3.84
C TYR A 133 -11.88 26.25 -4.67
N PRO A 134 -11.82 27.24 -5.56
CA PRO A 134 -10.67 27.46 -6.44
C PRO A 134 -9.36 27.78 -5.71
N ASP A 135 -9.44 28.13 -4.43
CA ASP A 135 -8.30 28.41 -3.53
C ASP A 135 -7.86 27.19 -2.71
N MET A 136 -8.53 26.05 -2.84
CA MET A 136 -8.12 24.79 -2.16
C MET A 136 -6.97 24.14 -2.91
N ASN A 137 -5.87 23.90 -2.21
CA ASN A 137 -4.72 23.22 -2.76
C ASN A 137 -4.86 21.71 -2.56
N ILE A 138 -5.12 20.99 -3.63
CA ILE A 138 -5.30 19.53 -3.64
C ILE A 138 -4.15 18.90 -4.40
N LEU A 139 -3.61 17.82 -3.87
CA LEU A 139 -2.56 17.01 -4.48
C LEU A 139 -3.08 15.59 -4.73
N ILE A 140 -2.88 15.06 -5.94
CA ILE A 140 -3.05 13.64 -6.27
C ILE A 140 -1.64 13.05 -6.44
N VAL A 141 -1.41 11.88 -5.84
CA VAL A 141 -0.17 11.10 -5.98
C VAL A 141 -0.53 9.68 -6.39
N ASN A 142 -0.05 9.28 -7.56
CA ASN A 142 -0.27 7.92 -8.07
C ASN A 142 1.07 7.25 -8.37
N ASN A 143 1.32 6.09 -7.78
CA ASN A 143 2.50 5.27 -8.00
C ASN A 143 2.18 3.98 -8.77
N GLY A 144 3.20 3.30 -9.24
CA GLY A 144 3.08 2.10 -10.07
C GLY A 144 3.83 0.89 -9.50
N ASP A 145 4.01 0.82 -8.17
CA ASP A 145 4.78 -0.26 -7.53
C ASP A 145 4.30 -0.62 -6.11
N GLU A 146 3.06 -0.23 -5.75
CA GLU A 146 2.47 -0.53 -4.45
C GLU A 146 2.38 -2.03 -4.19
N GLU A 147 1.89 -2.80 -5.14
CA GLU A 147 1.72 -4.25 -5.08
C GLU A 147 3.06 -5.01 -4.94
N GLY A 148 4.15 -4.33 -5.25
CA GLY A 148 5.51 -4.79 -5.02
C GLY A 148 6.14 -4.28 -3.72
N GLY A 149 5.41 -3.55 -2.89
CA GLY A 149 5.90 -2.97 -1.64
C GLY A 149 6.51 -1.58 -1.78
N SER A 150 6.16 -0.82 -2.81
CA SER A 150 6.62 0.55 -3.09
C SER A 150 8.14 0.76 -3.07
N PRO A 151 8.95 -0.16 -3.65
CA PRO A 151 10.41 -0.10 -3.54
C PRO A 151 11.02 1.12 -4.22
N ALA A 152 10.38 1.65 -5.26
CA ALA A 152 10.84 2.84 -5.98
C ALA A 152 10.16 4.10 -5.45
N SER A 153 8.83 4.09 -5.26
CA SER A 153 8.03 5.24 -4.90
C SER A 153 8.01 5.57 -3.41
N GLY A 154 8.22 4.60 -2.52
CA GLY A 154 7.93 4.73 -1.10
C GLY A 154 8.63 5.90 -0.42
N ARG A 155 9.88 6.20 -0.81
CA ARG A 155 10.60 7.36 -0.26
C ARG A 155 10.00 8.69 -0.73
N SER A 156 9.73 8.82 -2.01
CA SER A 156 9.15 10.06 -2.58
C SER A 156 7.73 10.28 -2.06
N LEU A 157 6.93 9.21 -1.93
CA LEU A 157 5.61 9.27 -1.32
C LEU A 157 5.69 9.75 0.15
N THR A 158 6.59 9.17 0.95
CA THR A 158 6.80 9.62 2.34
C THR A 158 7.21 11.09 2.42
N ASP A 159 8.09 11.55 1.53
CA ASP A 159 8.57 12.93 1.55
C ASP A 159 7.51 13.94 1.08
N ILE A 160 6.73 13.61 0.05
CA ILE A 160 5.66 14.51 -0.44
C ILE A 160 4.48 14.56 0.53
N SER A 161 4.21 13.47 1.25
CA SER A 161 3.12 13.39 2.23
C SER A 161 3.26 14.41 3.36
N LYS A 162 4.49 14.76 3.76
CA LYS A 162 4.76 15.79 4.77
C LYS A 162 4.17 17.15 4.41
N LYS A 163 3.89 17.39 3.11
CA LYS A 163 3.37 18.66 2.60
C LYS A 163 1.84 18.77 2.63
N ALA A 164 1.13 17.73 3.04
CA ALA A 164 -0.33 17.73 3.11
C ALA A 164 -0.86 17.82 4.54
N ARG A 165 -1.99 18.50 4.73
CA ARG A 165 -2.67 18.59 6.03
C ARG A 165 -3.41 17.30 6.35
N TYR A 166 -4.12 16.75 5.35
CA TYR A 166 -4.89 15.51 5.44
C TYR A 166 -4.64 14.64 4.21
N ALA A 167 -4.58 13.34 4.39
CA ALA A 167 -4.44 12.39 3.30
C ALA A 167 -5.57 11.35 3.29
N PHE A 168 -6.03 11.02 2.10
CA PHE A 168 -7.02 9.97 1.83
C PHE A 168 -6.41 8.98 0.85
N VAL A 169 -6.21 7.74 1.31
CA VAL A 169 -5.69 6.67 0.46
C VAL A 169 -6.86 5.93 -0.16
N MET A 170 -6.84 5.83 -1.46
CA MET A 170 -8.01 5.47 -2.26
C MET A 170 -8.12 3.97 -2.52
N GLU A 171 -7.53 3.15 -1.63
CA GLU A 171 -7.75 1.70 -1.57
C GLU A 171 -9.25 1.38 -1.54
N PRO A 172 -9.64 0.19 -2.03
CA PRO A 172 -11.06 -0.18 -2.04
C PRO A 172 -11.66 -0.20 -0.64
N GLY A 173 -12.85 0.38 -0.52
CA GLY A 173 -13.67 0.24 0.67
C GLY A 173 -13.94 -1.23 0.95
N ARG A 174 -13.71 -1.67 2.19
CA ARG A 174 -13.93 -3.07 2.59
C ARG A 174 -15.43 -3.41 2.58
N ILE A 175 -15.77 -4.68 2.66
CA ILE A 175 -17.16 -5.16 2.73
C ILE A 175 -17.95 -4.32 3.76
N ASN A 176 -19.17 -3.95 3.41
CA ASN A 176 -20.02 -3.02 4.17
C ASN A 176 -19.46 -1.60 4.31
N GLY A 177 -18.60 -1.16 3.39
CA GLY A 177 -18.10 0.20 3.32
C GLY A 177 -17.09 0.58 4.41
N GLY A 178 -16.38 -0.39 4.94
CA GLY A 178 -15.39 -0.12 5.97
C GLY A 178 -14.24 0.74 5.46
N PHE A 179 -14.02 1.89 6.13
CA PHE A 179 -12.76 2.63 6.07
C PHE A 179 -11.70 1.91 6.91
N VAL A 180 -10.44 2.08 6.59
CA VAL A 180 -9.34 1.54 7.39
C VAL A 180 -8.68 2.67 8.18
N ARG A 181 -8.62 2.50 9.50
CA ARG A 181 -8.09 3.49 10.45
C ARG A 181 -6.70 3.13 10.98
N SER A 182 -6.33 1.86 10.90
CA SER A 182 -5.01 1.39 11.28
C SER A 182 -4.60 0.15 10.48
N ARG A 183 -3.29 0.02 10.24
CA ARG A 183 -2.67 -1.14 9.59
C ARG A 183 -1.47 -1.62 10.39
N LYS A 184 -1.26 -2.92 10.45
CA LYS A 184 -0.02 -3.45 11.01
C LYS A 184 1.16 -3.09 10.11
N GLY A 185 2.31 -2.86 10.73
CA GLY A 185 3.57 -2.90 10.03
C GLY A 185 3.88 -4.31 9.57
N VAL A 186 4.62 -4.41 8.49
CA VAL A 186 5.00 -5.66 7.84
C VAL A 186 6.49 -5.63 7.56
N GLU A 187 7.16 -6.72 7.82
CA GLU A 187 8.55 -6.90 7.43
C GLU A 187 8.78 -8.33 6.97
N GLU A 188 9.39 -8.49 5.79
CA GLU A 188 9.85 -9.77 5.30
C GLU A 188 11.39 -9.84 5.38
N ILE A 189 11.89 -10.81 6.10
CA ILE A 189 13.32 -10.97 6.38
C ILE A 189 13.80 -12.33 5.87
N ARG A 190 14.97 -12.30 5.23
CA ARG A 190 15.73 -13.51 4.90
C ARG A 190 16.99 -13.57 5.73
N ILE A 191 17.24 -14.72 6.37
CA ILE A 191 18.51 -15.04 6.99
C ILE A 191 19.21 -16.13 6.19
N ARG A 192 20.40 -15.85 5.74
CA ARG A 192 21.30 -16.85 5.12
C ARG A 192 22.27 -17.37 6.15
N PHE A 193 22.39 -18.68 6.21
CA PHE A 193 23.32 -19.41 7.06
C PHE A 193 24.42 -20.03 6.18
N ARG A 194 25.68 -19.80 6.55
CA ARG A 194 26.83 -20.37 5.85
C ARG A 194 27.66 -21.18 6.83
N GLY A 195 27.74 -22.46 6.55
CA GLY A 195 28.56 -23.44 7.25
C GLY A 195 29.72 -23.92 6.38
N LYS A 196 29.94 -25.23 6.35
CA LYS A 196 31.02 -25.84 5.57
C LYS A 196 30.63 -27.26 5.13
N ALA A 197 30.75 -27.54 3.83
CA ALA A 197 30.52 -28.87 3.29
C ALA A 197 31.58 -29.87 3.75
N ALA A 198 31.16 -31.12 4.01
CA ALA A 198 32.04 -32.28 4.22
C ALA A 198 31.26 -33.56 3.91
N HIS A 199 31.95 -34.64 3.67
CA HIS A 199 31.29 -35.93 3.47
C HIS A 199 30.74 -36.45 4.79
N ALA A 200 29.40 -36.63 4.85
CA ALA A 200 28.69 -36.93 6.08
C ALA A 200 29.11 -38.23 6.80
N GLY A 201 29.68 -39.20 6.07
CA GLY A 201 30.11 -40.48 6.63
C GLY A 201 31.65 -40.67 6.76
N ILE A 202 32.47 -39.81 6.14
CA ILE A 202 33.91 -39.98 6.13
C ILE A 202 34.61 -39.02 7.11
N GLU A 203 34.25 -37.71 7.02
CA GLU A 203 34.89 -36.66 7.79
C GLU A 203 33.83 -35.66 8.35
N PRO A 204 32.79 -36.14 9.05
CA PRO A 204 31.70 -35.27 9.50
C PRO A 204 32.19 -34.15 10.43
N GLU A 205 33.26 -34.37 11.20
CA GLU A 205 33.85 -33.37 12.08
C GLU A 205 34.45 -32.15 11.37
N LYS A 206 34.74 -32.26 10.08
CA LYS A 206 35.25 -31.16 9.27
C LYS A 206 34.12 -30.29 8.71
N GLY A 207 32.86 -30.78 8.77
CA GLY A 207 31.68 -30.08 8.31
C GLY A 207 31.10 -29.14 9.35
N VAL A 208 30.31 -28.19 8.89
CA VAL A 208 29.52 -27.27 9.69
C VAL A 208 28.14 -27.19 9.07
N ASN A 209 27.12 -27.67 9.77
CA ASN A 209 25.79 -27.86 9.17
C ASN A 209 24.91 -26.62 9.32
N ALA A 210 24.74 -25.87 8.22
CA ALA A 210 23.89 -24.68 8.17
C ALA A 210 22.40 -24.98 8.40
N ILE A 211 21.89 -26.16 7.99
CA ILE A 211 20.49 -26.56 8.23
C ILE A 211 20.24 -26.77 9.72
N THR A 212 21.21 -27.38 10.44
CA THR A 212 21.06 -27.60 11.89
C THR A 212 20.98 -26.26 12.63
N GLU A 213 21.85 -25.31 12.30
CA GLU A 213 21.80 -23.96 12.86
C GLU A 213 20.44 -23.29 12.60
N ALA A 214 20.01 -23.25 11.33
CA ALA A 214 18.73 -22.68 10.93
C ALA A 214 17.53 -23.33 11.68
N ALA A 215 17.54 -24.65 11.82
CA ALA A 215 16.49 -25.38 12.54
C ALA A 215 16.44 -25.03 14.03
N MET A 216 17.56 -24.73 14.67
CA MET A 216 17.61 -24.28 16.08
C MET A 216 17.10 -22.86 16.26
N TRP A 217 17.12 -22.03 15.23
CA TRP A 217 16.58 -20.68 15.24
C TRP A 217 15.05 -20.66 15.25
N ILE A 218 14.39 -21.53 14.48
CA ILE A 218 12.94 -21.53 14.31
C ILE A 218 12.16 -21.49 15.64
N PRO A 219 12.44 -22.38 16.63
CA PRO A 219 11.74 -22.32 17.91
C PRO A 219 12.08 -21.07 18.75
N LYS A 220 13.19 -20.39 18.49
CA LYS A 220 13.54 -19.12 19.15
C LYS A 220 12.79 -17.96 18.51
N LEU A 221 12.78 -17.88 17.18
CA LEU A 221 12.00 -16.90 16.44
C LEU A 221 10.51 -17.00 16.79
N HIS A 222 9.98 -18.24 16.90
CA HIS A 222 8.58 -18.44 17.30
C HIS A 222 8.24 -17.88 18.68
N LYS A 223 9.20 -17.76 19.60
CA LYS A 223 8.99 -17.15 20.93
C LYS A 223 8.85 -15.64 20.90
N LEU A 224 9.18 -14.99 19.78
CA LEU A 224 8.97 -13.55 19.59
C LEU A 224 7.49 -13.21 19.26
N ASN A 225 6.67 -14.24 18.97
CA ASN A 225 5.23 -14.08 18.77
C ASN A 225 4.53 -13.65 20.05
N GLU A 226 3.69 -12.63 19.94
CA GLU A 226 2.73 -12.21 20.96
C GLU A 226 1.37 -11.92 20.29
N PRO A 227 0.66 -12.97 19.81
CA PRO A 227 -0.55 -12.80 18.99
C PRO A 227 -1.65 -12.00 19.70
N GLU A 228 -1.74 -12.12 21.03
CA GLU A 228 -2.66 -11.35 21.87
C GLU A 228 -2.36 -9.84 21.88
N LYS A 229 -1.13 -9.46 21.55
CA LYS A 229 -0.72 -8.07 21.33
C LYS A 229 -0.70 -7.69 19.84
N GLY A 230 -1.16 -8.58 18.96
CA GLY A 230 -1.17 -8.36 17.52
C GLY A 230 0.18 -8.53 16.83
N ILE A 231 1.21 -9.05 17.53
CA ILE A 231 2.55 -9.23 17.01
C ILE A 231 2.74 -10.67 16.57
N THR A 232 3.09 -10.88 15.31
CA THR A 232 3.30 -12.22 14.76
C THR A 232 4.60 -12.29 13.96
N LEU A 233 5.27 -13.44 14.06
CA LEU A 233 6.42 -13.82 13.26
C LEU A 233 6.23 -15.26 12.79
N ASN A 234 6.24 -15.48 11.48
CA ASN A 234 6.09 -16.80 10.87
C ASN A 234 7.28 -17.10 9.98
N VAL A 235 7.93 -18.23 10.21
CA VAL A 235 8.95 -18.74 9.29
C VAL A 235 8.23 -19.51 8.18
N ASP A 236 8.18 -18.92 6.97
CA ASP A 236 7.38 -19.42 5.88
C ASP A 236 8.18 -20.25 4.88
N VAL A 237 9.50 -20.02 4.82
CA VAL A 237 10.39 -20.73 3.90
C VAL A 237 11.64 -21.18 4.63
N ILE A 238 12.01 -22.44 4.41
CA ILE A 238 13.33 -23.00 4.72
C ILE A 238 13.87 -23.73 3.50
N ARG A 239 15.09 -23.40 3.07
CA ARG A 239 15.78 -24.07 1.94
C ARG A 239 17.23 -24.28 2.29
N GLY A 240 17.77 -25.47 2.02
CA GLY A 240 19.17 -25.72 2.27
C GLY A 240 19.63 -27.12 1.87
N GLY A 241 20.95 -27.28 1.81
CA GLY A 241 21.60 -28.52 1.40
C GLY A 241 21.48 -28.85 -0.08
N THR A 242 22.17 -29.89 -0.51
CA THR A 242 22.21 -30.36 -1.92
C THR A 242 21.87 -31.84 -2.04
N VAL A 243 22.63 -32.71 -1.38
CA VAL A 243 22.48 -34.17 -1.39
C VAL A 243 22.64 -34.74 0.02
N SER A 244 22.07 -35.92 0.27
CA SER A 244 21.93 -36.48 1.63
C SER A 244 23.24 -36.94 2.29
N ASN A 245 24.32 -37.16 1.50
CA ASN A 245 25.62 -37.59 2.00
C ASN A 245 26.66 -36.46 2.13
N VAL A 246 26.24 -35.20 1.99
CA VAL A 246 27.06 -34.00 2.20
C VAL A 246 26.44 -33.14 3.30
N ILE A 247 27.26 -32.70 4.26
CA ILE A 247 26.86 -31.74 5.30
C ILE A 247 26.51 -30.43 4.60
N ALA A 248 25.33 -29.90 4.89
CA ALA A 248 24.80 -28.70 4.25
C ALA A 248 25.62 -27.45 4.63
N GLU A 249 26.28 -26.86 3.65
CA GLU A 249 27.05 -25.62 3.85
C GLU A 249 26.20 -24.36 3.73
N GLU A 250 25.00 -24.45 3.16
CA GLU A 250 24.10 -23.32 2.99
C GLU A 250 22.69 -23.70 3.44
N CYS A 251 22.04 -22.73 4.09
CA CYS A 251 20.62 -22.76 4.39
C CYS A 251 20.08 -21.32 4.39
N GLU A 252 18.80 -21.13 4.05
CA GLU A 252 18.12 -19.86 4.24
C GLU A 252 16.79 -20.08 4.96
N LEU A 253 16.41 -19.11 5.80
CA LEU A 253 15.07 -18.94 6.31
C LEU A 253 14.49 -17.66 5.76
N VAL A 254 13.21 -17.67 5.38
CA VAL A 254 12.45 -16.45 5.11
C VAL A 254 11.25 -16.43 6.06
N PHE A 255 11.01 -15.30 6.69
CA PHE A 255 9.91 -15.12 7.61
C PHE A 255 9.25 -13.76 7.45
N ASP A 256 7.93 -13.75 7.64
CA ASP A 256 7.07 -12.56 7.72
C ASP A 256 6.90 -12.16 9.18
N SER A 257 7.01 -10.88 9.47
CA SER A 257 6.66 -10.33 10.77
C SER A 257 5.62 -9.22 10.64
N ARG A 258 4.69 -9.19 11.62
CA ARG A 258 3.65 -8.17 11.73
C ARG A 258 3.71 -7.54 13.11
N PHE A 259 3.60 -6.20 13.17
CA PHE A 259 3.75 -5.42 14.39
C PHE A 259 2.83 -4.20 14.38
N LEU A 260 2.58 -3.62 15.56
CA LEU A 260 1.69 -2.46 15.71
C LEU A 260 2.45 -1.16 15.87
N THR A 261 3.67 -1.23 16.40
CA THR A 261 4.51 -0.05 16.67
C THR A 261 5.92 -0.27 16.16
N ARG A 262 6.69 0.81 16.09
CA ARG A 262 8.11 0.74 15.74
C ARG A 262 8.90 0.00 16.82
N GLU A 263 8.55 0.20 18.08
CA GLU A 263 9.16 -0.48 19.23
C GLU A 263 8.96 -2.00 19.16
N ASP A 264 7.82 -2.46 18.68
CA ASP A 264 7.56 -3.90 18.46
C ASP A 264 8.46 -4.46 17.35
N LYS A 265 8.64 -3.71 16.25
CA LYS A 265 9.57 -4.08 15.19
C LYS A 265 11.00 -4.18 15.72
N ASP A 266 11.47 -3.12 16.38
CA ASP A 266 12.83 -3.06 16.92
C ASP A 266 13.08 -4.27 17.85
N ARG A 267 12.11 -4.66 18.68
CA ARG A 267 12.19 -5.85 19.52
C ARG A 267 12.28 -7.16 18.74
N ILE A 268 11.60 -7.27 17.59
CA ILE A 268 11.72 -8.46 16.72
C ILE A 268 13.13 -8.50 16.11
N GLU A 269 13.59 -7.39 15.55
CA GLU A 269 14.92 -7.29 14.95
C GLU A 269 16.02 -7.56 15.99
N ASP A 270 15.92 -6.99 17.21
CA ASP A 270 16.85 -7.25 18.32
C ASP A 270 16.91 -8.75 18.67
N GLY A 271 15.77 -9.43 18.68
CA GLY A 271 15.70 -10.87 18.88
C GLY A 271 16.41 -11.68 17.78
N VAL A 272 16.33 -11.22 16.54
CA VAL A 272 17.04 -11.81 15.40
C VAL A 272 18.54 -11.53 15.51
N PHE A 273 18.95 -10.31 15.84
CA PHE A 273 20.35 -9.94 16.01
C PHE A 273 21.00 -10.67 17.20
N ASP A 274 20.27 -10.88 18.30
CA ASP A 274 20.76 -11.70 19.44
C ASP A 274 21.07 -13.13 18.98
N LEU A 275 20.27 -13.72 18.10
CA LEU A 275 20.55 -15.04 17.54
C LEU A 275 21.76 -15.02 16.60
N MET A 276 21.97 -13.94 15.84
CA MET A 276 23.16 -13.78 14.99
C MET A 276 24.43 -13.67 15.81
N ASP A 277 24.39 -12.93 16.90
CA ASP A 277 25.54 -12.71 17.79
C ASP A 277 25.85 -13.93 18.66
N ASN A 278 24.83 -14.78 18.92
CA ASN A 278 24.92 -15.96 19.77
C ASN A 278 24.51 -17.24 19.02
N PRO A 279 25.22 -17.63 17.93
CA PRO A 279 24.89 -18.83 17.15
C PRO A 279 25.05 -20.10 17.99
N PHE A 280 24.25 -21.15 17.71
CA PHE A 280 24.38 -22.47 18.35
C PHE A 280 25.68 -23.16 17.93
N ASP A 281 26.14 -23.00 16.71
CA ASP A 281 27.47 -23.38 16.26
C ASP A 281 28.24 -22.13 15.83
N SER A 282 29.22 -21.70 16.62
CA SER A 282 30.03 -20.50 16.37
C SER A 282 30.83 -20.50 15.07
N ARG A 283 30.83 -21.62 14.34
CA ARG A 283 31.47 -21.75 13.03
C ARG A 283 30.52 -21.39 11.86
N VAL A 284 29.20 -21.24 12.15
CA VAL A 284 28.23 -20.76 11.17
C VAL A 284 28.25 -19.24 11.14
N SER A 285 28.31 -18.66 9.96
CA SER A 285 28.06 -17.24 9.76
C SER A 285 26.66 -17.00 9.22
N THR A 286 26.07 -15.88 9.61
CA THR A 286 24.72 -15.47 9.22
C THR A 286 24.73 -14.13 8.51
N GLU A 287 23.78 -13.92 7.59
CA GLU A 287 23.58 -12.68 6.88
C GLU A 287 22.10 -12.29 6.98
N PHE A 288 21.81 -11.09 7.48
CA PHE A 288 20.47 -10.50 7.54
C PHE A 288 20.18 -9.75 6.24
N ILE A 289 19.05 -10.05 5.59
CA ILE A 289 18.60 -9.42 4.36
C ILE A 289 17.15 -9.03 4.53
N LYS A 290 16.87 -7.73 4.55
CA LYS A 290 15.51 -7.21 4.51
C LYS A 290 15.00 -7.28 3.08
N LEU A 291 13.90 -7.99 2.85
CA LEU A 291 13.28 -8.14 1.55
C LEU A 291 12.25 -7.05 1.28
N SER A 292 11.41 -6.78 2.28
CA SER A 292 10.44 -5.69 2.24
C SER A 292 10.16 -5.15 3.65
N GLU A 293 9.69 -3.91 3.73
CA GLU A 293 9.24 -3.29 4.97
C GLU A 293 8.16 -2.25 4.70
N PHE A 294 7.05 -2.34 5.45
CA PHE A 294 6.08 -1.28 5.59
C PHE A 294 5.93 -0.89 7.06
N PRO A 295 6.01 0.40 7.39
CA PRO A 295 5.73 0.85 8.75
C PRO A 295 4.25 0.61 9.10
N PRO A 296 3.87 0.59 10.40
CA PRO A 296 2.47 0.56 10.78
C PRO A 296 1.78 1.88 10.45
N MET A 297 0.51 1.81 10.01
CA MET A 297 -0.38 2.96 9.99
C MET A 297 -0.97 3.14 11.39
N VAL A 298 -0.50 4.16 12.10
CA VAL A 298 -0.90 4.43 13.49
C VAL A 298 -1.92 5.55 13.54
N MET A 299 -2.99 5.35 14.30
CA MET A 299 -3.99 6.38 14.54
C MET A 299 -3.41 7.50 15.43
N THR A 300 -3.41 8.73 14.91
CA THR A 300 -3.05 9.96 15.63
C THR A 300 -4.30 10.68 16.12
N GLU A 301 -4.15 11.74 16.93
CA GLU A 301 -5.27 12.59 17.34
C GLU A 301 -5.96 13.22 16.12
N GLN A 302 -5.18 13.68 15.13
CA GLN A 302 -5.74 14.26 13.90
C GLN A 302 -6.41 13.18 13.02
N SER A 303 -5.88 11.96 12.95
CA SER A 303 -6.58 10.86 12.26
C SER A 303 -7.89 10.49 12.98
N ALA A 304 -7.92 10.56 14.30
CA ALA A 304 -9.16 10.36 15.07
C ALA A 304 -10.19 11.47 14.79
N GLU A 305 -9.76 12.73 14.61
CA GLU A 305 -10.62 13.82 14.15
C GLU A 305 -11.19 13.53 12.75
N MET A 306 -10.36 13.08 11.80
CA MET A 306 -10.84 12.67 10.47
C MET A 306 -11.91 11.58 10.56
N ILE A 307 -11.71 10.57 11.40
CA ILE A 307 -12.68 9.49 11.63
C ILE A 307 -13.99 10.06 12.15
N HIS A 308 -13.91 10.91 13.17
CA HIS A 308 -15.10 11.53 13.77
C HIS A 308 -15.89 12.35 12.75
N VAL A 309 -15.22 13.17 11.95
CA VAL A 309 -15.85 13.97 10.89
C VAL A 309 -16.50 13.07 9.83
N ILE A 310 -15.79 12.05 9.34
CA ILE A 310 -16.35 11.10 8.37
C ILE A 310 -17.57 10.38 8.94
N GLU A 311 -17.52 9.98 10.20
CA GLU A 311 -18.64 9.32 10.88
C GLU A 311 -19.88 10.23 10.96
N GLU A 312 -19.71 11.48 11.36
CA GLU A 312 -20.82 12.42 11.47
C GLU A 312 -21.41 12.78 10.11
N GLU A 313 -20.57 13.09 9.11
CA GLU A 313 -21.04 13.42 7.77
C GLU A 313 -21.71 12.23 7.08
N SER A 314 -21.19 11.01 7.27
CA SER A 314 -21.84 9.79 6.78
C SER A 314 -23.24 9.62 7.37
N LYS A 315 -23.40 9.81 8.69
CA LYS A 315 -24.69 9.71 9.37
C LYS A 315 -25.68 10.78 8.91
N LYS A 316 -25.23 12.01 8.67
CA LYS A 316 -26.06 13.08 8.09
C LYS A 316 -26.59 12.72 6.70
N LEU A 317 -25.79 11.99 5.92
CA LEU A 317 -26.16 11.49 4.59
C LEU A 317 -26.96 10.17 4.61
N GLY A 318 -27.19 9.60 5.81
CA GLY A 318 -27.96 8.37 5.99
C GLY A 318 -27.14 7.08 5.87
N TYR A 319 -25.80 7.16 5.93
CA TYR A 319 -24.90 6.02 5.92
C TYR A 319 -24.39 5.73 7.33
N ASP A 320 -24.12 4.45 7.63
CA ASP A 320 -23.54 4.00 8.89
C ASP A 320 -22.11 3.49 8.64
N PRO A 321 -21.08 4.35 8.76
CA PRO A 321 -19.72 4.00 8.38
C PRO A 321 -19.11 3.02 9.39
N ILE A 322 -18.26 2.11 8.87
CA ILE A 322 -17.49 1.16 9.67
C ILE A 322 -16.01 1.57 9.59
N PHE A 323 -15.28 1.47 10.70
CA PHE A 323 -13.84 1.70 10.75
C PHE A 323 -13.12 0.44 11.23
N LEU A 324 -12.15 -0.02 10.45
CA LEU A 324 -11.49 -1.30 10.63
C LEU A 324 -10.00 -1.13 10.97
N ASP A 325 -9.49 -2.06 11.76
CA ASP A 325 -8.07 -2.29 11.96
C ASP A 325 -7.69 -3.53 11.12
N VAL A 326 -6.73 -3.41 10.21
CA VAL A 326 -6.38 -4.50 9.29
C VAL A 326 -4.91 -4.90 9.38
N ALA A 327 -4.63 -6.15 9.02
CA ALA A 327 -3.28 -6.71 9.15
C ALA A 327 -2.39 -6.48 7.91
N GLY A 328 -2.99 -6.14 6.76
CA GLY A 328 -2.25 -5.87 5.53
C GLY A 328 -1.73 -4.43 5.48
N ALA A 329 -0.55 -4.22 4.90
CA ALA A 329 0.00 -2.90 4.64
C ALA A 329 -0.65 -2.26 3.40
N SER A 330 -0.43 -0.97 3.20
CA SER A 330 -0.66 -0.21 1.98
C SER A 330 0.18 1.07 2.03
N ASP A 331 0.14 1.87 0.99
CA ASP A 331 0.76 3.19 0.96
C ASP A 331 0.29 4.13 2.09
N ALA A 332 -0.87 3.90 2.69
CA ALA A 332 -1.32 4.61 3.88
C ALA A 332 -0.33 4.48 5.06
N SER A 333 0.39 3.37 5.13
CA SER A 333 1.45 3.14 6.11
C SER A 333 2.63 4.10 5.91
N LEU A 334 3.01 4.35 4.66
CA LEU A 334 4.08 5.29 4.30
C LEU A 334 3.66 6.74 4.60
N VAL A 335 2.43 7.10 4.25
CA VAL A 335 1.83 8.42 4.56
C VAL A 335 1.78 8.65 6.08
N SER A 336 1.31 7.65 6.83
CA SER A 336 1.27 7.70 8.30
C SER A 336 2.65 7.88 8.92
N SER A 337 3.67 7.20 8.40
CA SER A 337 5.06 7.30 8.87
C SER A 337 5.66 8.68 8.67
N ALA A 338 5.15 9.45 7.70
CA ALA A 338 5.51 10.85 7.46
C ALA A 338 4.92 11.81 8.51
N GLY A 339 4.04 11.33 9.39
CA GLY A 339 3.31 12.15 10.37
C GLY A 339 2.10 12.89 9.78
N THR A 340 1.64 12.50 8.59
CA THR A 340 0.45 13.07 7.96
C THR A 340 -0.77 12.30 8.41
N PRO A 341 -1.81 13.00 8.93
CA PRO A 341 -3.10 12.38 9.26
C PRO A 341 -3.69 11.70 8.04
N VAL A 342 -4.05 10.43 8.16
CA VAL A 342 -4.48 9.61 7.03
C VAL A 342 -5.64 8.70 7.39
N ILE A 343 -6.54 8.52 6.44
CA ILE A 343 -7.56 7.48 6.39
C ILE A 343 -7.37 6.69 5.11
N ASP A 344 -7.58 5.38 5.20
CA ASP A 344 -7.42 4.47 4.09
C ASP A 344 -8.72 3.73 3.75
N ALA A 345 -8.73 2.99 2.61
CA ALA A 345 -9.92 2.36 2.04
C ALA A 345 -11.03 3.38 1.73
N CYS A 346 -10.63 4.52 1.14
CA CYS A 346 -11.52 5.60 0.77
C CYS A 346 -12.19 5.40 -0.59
N GLY A 347 -11.77 4.40 -1.37
CA GLY A 347 -12.33 4.04 -2.66
C GLY A 347 -13.73 3.42 -2.58
N PRO A 348 -14.34 3.11 -3.74
CA PRO A 348 -15.60 2.36 -3.82
C PRO A 348 -15.51 1.00 -3.12
N TRP A 349 -16.65 0.46 -2.69
CA TRP A 349 -16.67 -0.84 -2.05
C TRP A 349 -16.47 -1.94 -3.08
N GLY A 350 -15.59 -2.88 -2.77
CA GLY A 350 -15.31 -4.01 -3.61
C GLY A 350 -14.90 -5.23 -2.83
N ASP A 351 -14.71 -6.32 -3.56
CA ASP A 351 -14.20 -7.58 -3.03
C ASP A 351 -13.55 -8.40 -4.16
N GLY A 352 -13.02 -9.57 -3.81
CA GLY A 352 -12.37 -10.44 -4.76
C GLY A 352 -11.00 -9.97 -5.23
N PHE A 353 -10.36 -9.07 -4.48
CA PHE A 353 -9.03 -8.54 -4.79
C PHE A 353 -8.04 -9.66 -5.11
N HIS A 354 -7.15 -9.42 -6.10
CA HIS A 354 -6.13 -10.37 -6.56
C HIS A 354 -6.70 -11.67 -7.13
N THR A 355 -8.00 -11.71 -7.47
CA THR A 355 -8.64 -12.88 -8.08
C THR A 355 -9.39 -12.53 -9.38
N GLU A 356 -9.84 -13.55 -10.09
CA GLU A 356 -10.67 -13.35 -11.29
C GLU A 356 -12.09 -12.81 -11.00
N ASN A 357 -12.50 -12.79 -9.73
CA ASN A 357 -13.82 -12.35 -9.28
C ASN A 357 -13.80 -10.92 -8.70
N GLU A 358 -12.79 -10.14 -9.00
CA GLU A 358 -12.66 -8.77 -8.52
C GLU A 358 -13.79 -7.88 -9.07
N TYR A 359 -14.41 -7.10 -8.16
CA TYR A 359 -15.48 -6.16 -8.53
C TYR A 359 -15.58 -4.99 -7.55
N ILE A 360 -16.21 -3.90 -8.03
CA ILE A 360 -16.77 -2.85 -7.17
C ILE A 360 -18.31 -2.84 -7.24
N LEU A 361 -18.95 -2.35 -6.16
CA LEU A 361 -20.37 -2.03 -6.16
C LEU A 361 -20.58 -0.60 -6.67
N ILE A 362 -21.21 -0.48 -7.83
CA ILE A 362 -21.32 0.79 -8.56
C ILE A 362 -22.03 1.87 -7.75
N HIS A 363 -23.10 1.55 -7.02
CA HIS A 363 -23.83 2.53 -6.20
C HIS A 363 -22.93 3.19 -5.13
N THR A 364 -21.91 2.47 -4.65
CA THR A 364 -21.02 2.96 -3.59
C THR A 364 -20.05 4.06 -4.05
N VAL A 365 -19.84 4.21 -5.35
CA VAL A 365 -19.04 5.32 -5.91
C VAL A 365 -19.65 6.66 -5.50
N LYS A 366 -20.98 6.80 -5.68
CA LYS A 366 -21.68 8.03 -5.31
C LYS A 366 -21.70 8.24 -3.79
N GLU A 367 -21.91 7.19 -3.03
CA GLU A 367 -21.90 7.24 -1.57
C GLU A 367 -20.55 7.73 -1.04
N ARG A 368 -19.45 7.14 -1.51
CA ARG A 368 -18.09 7.56 -1.15
C ARG A 368 -17.79 9.00 -1.56
N PHE A 369 -18.18 9.37 -2.77
CA PHE A 369 -18.02 10.72 -3.26
C PHE A 369 -18.72 11.74 -2.33
N ASP A 370 -20.00 11.54 -2.02
CA ASP A 370 -20.78 12.47 -1.24
C ASP A 370 -20.26 12.58 0.22
N VAL A 371 -19.88 11.44 0.83
CA VAL A 371 -19.27 11.41 2.18
C VAL A 371 -17.92 12.13 2.20
N LEU A 372 -17.04 11.85 1.26
CA LEU A 372 -15.70 12.43 1.24
C LEU A 372 -15.73 13.93 0.93
N ILE A 373 -16.62 14.40 0.05
CA ILE A 373 -16.81 15.83 -0.19
C ILE A 373 -17.20 16.53 1.13
N ALA A 374 -18.24 16.04 1.81
CA ALA A 374 -18.72 16.65 3.05
C ALA A 374 -17.66 16.62 4.16
N ALA A 375 -16.93 15.51 4.29
CA ALA A 375 -15.86 15.38 5.27
C ALA A 375 -14.68 16.34 4.97
N ILE A 376 -14.26 16.45 3.72
CA ILE A 376 -13.16 17.33 3.32
C ILE A 376 -13.54 18.80 3.51
N GLU A 377 -14.75 19.20 3.13
CA GLU A 377 -15.26 20.56 3.33
C GLU A 377 -15.20 20.96 4.83
N ARG A 378 -15.58 20.07 5.71
CA ARG A 378 -15.56 20.32 7.16
C ARG A 378 -14.11 20.32 7.72
N LEU A 379 -13.30 19.32 7.39
CA LEU A 379 -11.89 19.22 7.84
C LEU A 379 -11.05 20.42 7.41
N THR A 380 -11.38 21.01 6.26
CA THR A 380 -10.67 22.18 5.73
C THR A 380 -11.30 23.52 6.15
N GLY A 381 -12.37 23.48 6.98
CA GLY A 381 -13.04 24.67 7.48
C GLY A 381 -13.86 25.43 6.42
N ARG A 382 -14.30 24.75 5.36
CA ARG A 382 -15.12 25.34 4.28
C ARG A 382 -16.60 25.40 4.64
N ILE A 383 -17.05 24.51 5.51
CA ILE A 383 -18.37 24.55 6.15
C ILE A 383 -18.20 24.55 7.66
N ALA A 384 -19.13 25.24 8.36
CA ALA A 384 -19.14 25.24 9.82
C ALA A 384 -19.66 23.90 10.39
N ASP A 385 -19.27 23.61 11.62
CA ASP A 385 -19.73 22.43 12.38
C ASP A 385 -21.25 22.36 12.54
#